data_88f6757983e8e83d6b0d5b901c55a6f7
#
_entry.id   88f6757983e8e83d6b0d5b901c55a6f7
#
_cell.length_a   1.000
_cell.length_b   1.000
_cell.length_c   1.000
_cell.angle_alpha   90.00
_cell.angle_beta   90.00
_cell.angle_gamma   90.00
#
_symmetry.space_group_name_H-M   'P 1'
#
loop_
_entity.id
_entity.type
_entity.pdbx_description
1 polymer ?
#
loop_
_entity_poly.entity_id
_entity_poly.type
_entity_poly.pdbx_seq_one_letter_code
_entity_poly.pdbx_strand_id
1 'polypeptide(L)'
;MAKEIHEQPEVVGRTLAHYIDMARGQVVLQEALPFDFARLSRLSITACGTAYYAGLVAKYWFETLARLPVEIDVASETRYREPPLERDGLTLVISQSGETADTLASLRYAKSQGQHTLAVVNVPTSTIARESSAVMPTFAGPEIGVASTKAFSCQLTVLLCLALAAGRARGVLDAEHERAIVDALITAPGLMAEAIKMEAEVEGLSREIAKARDVLYLGRGTSYPMALEGALKLKEISYIHAEGYAAGELKHGPIALIDESVPVIVIAPHDAIFEKTVSNMQEVAARGGRIILVGDARGRRPGSTRWRR
;
A
#
# COMPACT_ATOMS: atom_id res chain seq x y z
N MET A 1 -16.95 -8.72 -3.40
CA MET A 1 -16.24 -7.45 -3.66
C MET A 1 -17.03 -6.23 -3.18
N ALA A 2 -18.22 -5.83 -3.71
CA ALA A 2 -18.93 -4.62 -3.23
C ALA A 2 -19.14 -4.62 -1.71
N LYS A 3 -19.64 -5.71 -1.13
CA LYS A 3 -19.74 -5.89 0.32
C LYS A 3 -18.40 -5.67 1.02
N GLU A 4 -17.31 -6.25 0.50
CA GLU A 4 -15.97 -6.16 1.08
C GLU A 4 -15.39 -4.73 1.01
N ILE A 5 -15.74 -3.96 -0.01
CA ILE A 5 -15.40 -2.54 -0.10
C ILE A 5 -16.11 -1.77 1.03
N HIS A 6 -17.40 -2.03 1.26
CA HIS A 6 -18.16 -1.37 2.32
C HIS A 6 -17.76 -1.82 3.75
N GLU A 7 -17.14 -2.99 3.89
CA GLU A 7 -16.61 -3.47 5.16
C GLU A 7 -15.28 -2.81 5.57
N GLN A 8 -14.58 -2.14 4.65
CA GLN A 8 -13.25 -1.57 4.93
C GLN A 8 -13.20 -0.66 6.17
N PRO A 9 -14.12 0.30 6.38
CA PRO A 9 -14.08 1.15 7.58
C PRO A 9 -14.12 0.35 8.88
N GLU A 10 -14.99 -0.67 8.94
CA GLU A 10 -15.14 -1.51 10.12
C GLU A 10 -13.89 -2.35 10.39
N VAL A 11 -13.37 -3.04 9.37
CA VAL A 11 -12.23 -3.95 9.56
C VAL A 11 -10.92 -3.21 9.79
N VAL A 12 -10.75 -2.01 9.22
CA VAL A 12 -9.62 -1.12 9.53
C VAL A 12 -9.73 -0.64 10.97
N GLY A 13 -10.90 -0.20 11.42
CA GLY A 13 -11.13 0.19 12.81
C GLY A 13 -10.84 -0.95 13.80
N ARG A 14 -11.26 -2.18 13.47
CA ARG A 14 -10.98 -3.38 14.27
C ARG A 14 -9.47 -3.69 14.30
N THR A 15 -8.79 -3.56 13.18
CA THR A 15 -7.33 -3.76 13.10
C THR A 15 -6.60 -2.72 13.93
N LEU A 16 -6.97 -1.43 13.83
CA LEU A 16 -6.40 -0.35 14.64
C LEU A 16 -6.60 -0.58 16.14
N ALA A 17 -7.79 -1.04 16.56
CA ALA A 17 -8.08 -1.29 17.97
C ALA A 17 -7.16 -2.36 18.59
N HIS A 18 -6.57 -3.24 17.79
CA HIS A 18 -5.60 -4.23 18.25
C HIS A 18 -4.20 -3.62 18.44
N TYR A 19 -3.82 -2.63 17.62
CA TYR A 19 -2.45 -2.09 17.59
C TYR A 19 -2.27 -0.72 18.23
N ILE A 20 -3.35 -0.06 18.65
CA ILE A 20 -3.29 1.30 19.20
C ILE A 20 -3.75 1.32 20.66
N ASP A 21 -2.89 1.81 21.55
CA ASP A 21 -3.28 2.26 22.87
C ASP A 21 -3.80 3.72 22.76
N MET A 22 -5.11 3.87 22.73
CA MET A 22 -5.75 5.19 22.58
C MET A 22 -5.47 6.13 23.78
N ALA A 23 -5.26 5.58 24.97
CA ALA A 23 -4.98 6.40 26.16
C ALA A 23 -3.59 7.04 26.08
N ARG A 24 -2.63 6.30 25.55
CA ARG A 24 -1.25 6.75 25.36
C ARG A 24 -1.03 7.46 24.02
N GLY A 25 -1.91 7.24 23.03
CA GLY A 25 -1.73 7.70 21.65
C GLY A 25 -0.48 7.07 21.00
N GLN A 26 -0.30 5.80 21.21
CA GLN A 26 0.90 5.06 20.76
C GLN A 26 0.52 3.71 20.16
N VAL A 27 1.37 3.24 19.27
CA VAL A 27 1.28 1.86 18.78
C VAL A 27 1.80 0.89 19.84
N VAL A 28 1.05 -0.18 20.10
CA VAL A 28 1.44 -1.29 20.96
C VAL A 28 1.39 -2.58 20.16
N LEU A 29 2.53 -3.26 20.08
CA LEU A 29 2.59 -4.60 19.52
C LEU A 29 2.28 -5.60 20.63
N GLN A 30 1.23 -6.38 20.46
CA GLN A 30 0.78 -7.35 21.48
C GLN A 30 1.74 -8.53 21.60
N GLU A 31 2.43 -8.85 20.52
CA GLU A 31 3.38 -9.95 20.46
C GLU A 31 4.81 -9.48 20.79
N ALA A 32 5.51 -10.25 21.60
CA ALA A 32 6.95 -10.02 21.83
C ALA A 32 7.71 -10.38 20.54
N LEU A 33 8.44 -9.42 20.01
CA LEU A 33 9.26 -9.67 18.82
C LEU A 33 10.57 -10.37 19.22
N PRO A 34 10.99 -11.42 18.50
CA PRO A 34 12.26 -12.13 18.75
C PRO A 34 13.50 -11.36 18.24
N PHE A 35 13.34 -10.10 17.86
CA PHE A 35 14.37 -9.19 17.35
C PHE A 35 14.13 -7.78 17.86
N ASP A 36 15.14 -6.94 17.74
CA ASP A 36 15.09 -5.52 18.11
C ASP A 36 15.25 -4.64 16.87
N PHE A 37 14.23 -3.85 16.54
CA PHE A 37 14.27 -2.90 15.41
C PHE A 37 15.47 -1.93 15.49
N ALA A 38 15.93 -1.58 16.68
CA ALA A 38 17.08 -0.69 16.86
C ALA A 38 18.39 -1.28 16.32
N ARG A 39 18.48 -2.61 16.27
CA ARG A 39 19.67 -3.33 15.83
C ARG A 39 19.68 -3.72 14.36
N LEU A 40 18.53 -3.62 13.69
CA LEU A 40 18.42 -3.99 12.28
C LEU A 40 19.15 -2.98 11.39
N SER A 41 20.04 -3.46 10.54
CA SER A 41 20.69 -2.69 9.48
C SER A 41 19.76 -2.46 8.30
N ARG A 42 18.91 -3.45 8.01
CA ARG A 42 18.01 -3.51 6.85
C ARG A 42 16.77 -4.34 7.16
N LEU A 43 15.69 -4.03 6.46
CA LEU A 43 14.47 -4.83 6.39
C LEU A 43 14.31 -5.36 4.95
N SER A 44 14.12 -6.67 4.80
CA SER A 44 13.71 -7.28 3.53
C SER A 44 12.21 -7.55 3.57
N ILE A 45 11.48 -7.10 2.53
CA ILE A 45 10.04 -7.38 2.39
C ILE A 45 9.82 -8.26 1.16
N THR A 46 9.00 -9.29 1.27
CA THR A 46 8.65 -10.14 0.12
C THR A 46 7.18 -10.52 0.14
N ALA A 47 6.52 -10.40 -1.00
CA ALA A 47 5.10 -10.70 -1.18
C ALA A 47 4.75 -10.84 -2.67
N CYS A 48 3.49 -11.15 -2.98
CA CYS A 48 2.94 -11.21 -4.33
C CYS A 48 1.73 -10.28 -4.49
N GLY A 49 1.53 -9.75 -5.71
CA GLY A 49 0.33 -9.01 -6.11
C GLY A 49 0.02 -7.82 -5.19
N THR A 50 -1.24 -7.70 -4.78
CA THR A 50 -1.73 -6.65 -3.87
C THR A 50 -0.89 -6.53 -2.58
N ALA A 51 -0.48 -7.65 -1.99
CA ALA A 51 0.36 -7.65 -0.79
C ALA A 51 1.77 -7.09 -1.07
N TYR A 52 2.31 -7.31 -2.25
CA TYR A 52 3.57 -6.69 -2.68
C TYR A 52 3.42 -5.16 -2.78
N TYR A 53 2.31 -4.65 -3.30
CA TYR A 53 2.06 -3.20 -3.34
C TYR A 53 1.85 -2.59 -1.95
N ALA A 54 1.25 -3.34 -1.02
CA ALA A 54 1.23 -2.92 0.39
C ALA A 54 2.65 -2.81 0.97
N GLY A 55 3.52 -3.76 0.65
CA GLY A 55 4.95 -3.73 1.00
C GLY A 55 5.69 -2.54 0.37
N LEU A 56 5.38 -2.18 -0.88
CA LEU A 56 5.96 -0.99 -1.53
C LEU A 56 5.56 0.31 -0.81
N VAL A 57 4.31 0.43 -0.33
CA VAL A 57 3.91 1.57 0.51
C VAL A 57 4.69 1.55 1.82
N ALA A 58 4.78 0.38 2.47
CA ALA A 58 5.50 0.22 3.73
C ALA A 58 6.99 0.60 3.62
N LYS A 59 7.63 0.35 2.48
CA LYS A 59 9.00 0.79 2.23
C LYS A 59 9.16 2.29 2.50
N TYR A 60 8.28 3.13 1.95
CA TYR A 60 8.33 4.57 2.20
C TYR A 60 8.18 4.89 3.69
N TRP A 61 7.27 4.21 4.39
CA TRP A 61 7.04 4.46 5.81
C TRP A 61 8.22 4.04 6.68
N PHE A 62 8.79 2.87 6.49
CA PHE A 62 9.96 2.42 7.25
C PHE A 62 11.18 3.33 6.99
N GLU A 63 11.40 3.74 5.73
CA GLU A 63 12.53 4.60 5.38
C GLU A 63 12.36 6.02 5.91
N THR A 64 11.14 6.58 5.94
CA THR A 64 10.88 7.93 6.43
C THR A 64 10.73 8.00 7.94
N LEU A 65 9.92 7.12 8.54
CA LEU A 65 9.55 7.17 9.96
C LEU A 65 10.55 6.43 10.85
N ALA A 66 11.16 5.36 10.36
CA ALA A 66 12.11 4.55 11.13
C ALA A 66 13.56 4.69 10.67
N ARG A 67 13.83 5.41 9.56
CA ARG A 67 15.16 5.50 8.96
C ARG A 67 15.82 4.11 8.78
N LEU A 68 14.99 3.11 8.51
CA LEU A 68 15.39 1.73 8.30
C LEU A 68 15.38 1.46 6.79
N PRO A 69 16.53 1.17 6.17
CA PRO A 69 16.60 0.82 4.74
C PRO A 69 15.75 -0.42 4.45
N VAL A 70 14.96 -0.35 3.37
CA VAL A 70 14.08 -1.44 2.97
C VAL A 70 14.41 -1.93 1.57
N GLU A 71 14.64 -3.22 1.44
CA GLU A 71 14.64 -3.93 0.19
C GLU A 71 13.32 -4.67 0.03
N ILE A 72 12.68 -4.52 -1.13
CA ILE A 72 11.41 -5.22 -1.40
C ILE A 72 11.47 -5.93 -2.72
N ASP A 73 10.95 -7.15 -2.74
CA ASP A 73 11.01 -8.03 -3.89
C ASP A 73 9.70 -8.81 -4.08
N VAL A 74 9.41 -9.17 -5.33
CA VAL A 74 8.31 -10.09 -5.63
C VAL A 74 8.70 -11.49 -5.19
N ALA A 75 7.85 -12.16 -4.41
CA ALA A 75 8.20 -13.45 -3.81
C ALA A 75 8.47 -14.55 -4.85
N SER A 76 7.82 -14.51 -6.02
CA SER A 76 8.10 -15.46 -7.12
C SER A 76 9.51 -15.32 -7.67
N GLU A 77 10.12 -14.11 -7.59
CA GLU A 77 11.49 -13.89 -8.04
C GLU A 77 12.50 -14.18 -6.91
N THR A 78 12.20 -13.73 -5.68
CA THR A 78 13.03 -13.99 -4.50
C THR A 78 13.30 -15.48 -4.32
N ARG A 79 12.25 -16.29 -4.49
CA ARG A 79 12.30 -17.74 -4.33
C ARG A 79 13.40 -18.42 -5.15
N TYR A 80 13.62 -17.96 -6.39
CA TYR A 80 14.56 -18.59 -7.32
C TYR A 80 15.89 -17.85 -7.42
N ARG A 81 15.92 -16.57 -7.11
CA ARG A 81 17.13 -15.75 -7.12
C ARG A 81 18.01 -16.01 -5.90
N GLU A 82 17.44 -16.45 -4.80
CA GLU A 82 18.14 -16.70 -3.54
C GLU A 82 19.07 -15.53 -3.15
N PRO A 83 18.53 -14.32 -2.94
CA PRO A 83 19.34 -13.13 -2.70
C PRO A 83 20.18 -13.29 -1.43
N PRO A 84 21.39 -12.68 -1.37
CA PRO A 84 22.19 -12.71 -0.15
C PRO A 84 21.47 -11.95 0.97
N LEU A 85 21.22 -12.65 2.08
CA LEU A 85 20.57 -12.12 3.26
C LEU A 85 21.56 -12.06 4.44
N GLU A 86 21.54 -10.95 5.16
CA GLU A 86 22.36 -10.82 6.36
C GLU A 86 21.85 -11.73 7.47
N ARG A 87 22.75 -12.45 8.15
CA ARG A 87 22.39 -13.22 9.34
C ARG A 87 21.86 -12.27 10.42
N ASP A 88 20.87 -12.72 11.20
CA ASP A 88 20.18 -11.95 12.23
C ASP A 88 19.43 -10.69 11.71
N GLY A 89 19.29 -10.54 10.37
CA GLY A 89 18.42 -9.55 9.75
C GLY A 89 16.94 -9.94 9.87
N LEU A 90 16.06 -9.12 9.29
CA LEU A 90 14.61 -9.33 9.31
C LEU A 90 14.05 -9.46 7.89
N THR A 91 13.33 -10.55 7.64
CA THR A 91 12.45 -10.67 6.47
C THR A 91 10.98 -10.57 6.90
N LEU A 92 10.29 -9.57 6.36
CA LEU A 92 8.85 -9.36 6.52
C LEU A 92 8.13 -9.98 5.31
N VAL A 93 7.22 -10.92 5.56
CA VAL A 93 6.37 -11.52 4.54
C VAL A 93 4.93 -11.05 4.72
N ILE A 94 4.25 -10.77 3.59
CA ILE A 94 2.88 -10.28 3.61
C ILE A 94 2.01 -11.24 2.77
N SER A 95 0.94 -11.75 3.36
CA SER A 95 0.00 -12.65 2.66
C SER A 95 -1.38 -12.59 3.31
N GLN A 96 -2.43 -12.40 2.52
CA GLN A 96 -3.80 -12.45 3.04
C GLN A 96 -4.14 -13.84 3.57
N SER A 97 -3.97 -14.88 2.76
CA SER A 97 -4.30 -16.27 3.13
C SER A 97 -3.25 -16.92 4.04
N GLY A 98 -2.00 -16.44 4.00
CA GLY A 98 -0.86 -17.08 4.64
C GLY A 98 -0.48 -18.45 4.01
N GLU A 99 -0.97 -18.74 2.79
CA GLU A 99 -0.70 -19.99 2.06
C GLU A 99 -0.08 -19.75 0.67
N THR A 100 0.30 -18.50 0.34
CA THR A 100 0.91 -18.17 -0.95
C THR A 100 2.23 -18.90 -1.10
N ALA A 101 2.32 -19.82 -2.05
CA ALA A 101 3.44 -20.77 -2.19
C ALA A 101 4.80 -20.08 -2.34
N ASP A 102 4.90 -19.03 -3.17
CA ASP A 102 6.16 -18.31 -3.38
C ASP A 102 6.58 -17.51 -2.15
N THR A 103 5.61 -16.89 -1.46
CA THR A 103 5.86 -16.16 -0.20
C THR A 103 6.32 -17.11 0.90
N LEU A 104 5.73 -18.32 0.99
CA LEU A 104 6.15 -19.35 1.93
C LEU A 104 7.56 -19.87 1.61
N ALA A 105 7.88 -20.07 0.34
CA ALA A 105 9.23 -20.49 -0.08
C ALA A 105 10.27 -19.42 0.27
N SER A 106 9.98 -18.13 0.04
CA SER A 106 10.84 -17.00 0.42
C SER A 106 11.05 -16.91 1.93
N LEU A 107 10.00 -17.13 2.73
CA LEU A 107 10.09 -17.20 4.19
C LEU A 107 11.02 -18.34 4.63
N ARG A 108 10.88 -19.53 4.08
CA ARG A 108 11.71 -20.69 4.39
C ARG A 108 13.17 -20.44 4.01
N TYR A 109 13.40 -19.82 2.85
CA TYR A 109 14.74 -19.39 2.45
C TYR A 109 15.35 -18.42 3.46
N ALA A 110 14.64 -17.36 3.83
CA ALA A 110 15.12 -16.39 4.83
C ALA A 110 15.50 -17.06 6.16
N LYS A 111 14.68 -18.00 6.64
CA LYS A 111 14.99 -18.80 7.84
C LYS A 111 16.26 -19.62 7.67
N SER A 112 16.47 -20.25 6.51
CA SER A 112 17.67 -21.04 6.23
C SER A 112 18.95 -20.18 6.24
N GLN A 113 18.82 -18.87 5.94
CA GLN A 113 19.91 -17.90 5.99
C GLN A 113 20.13 -17.31 7.41
N GLY A 114 19.36 -17.75 8.42
CA GLY A 114 19.48 -17.28 9.80
C GLY A 114 18.80 -15.94 10.07
N GLN A 115 17.83 -15.55 9.24
CA GLN A 115 17.04 -14.34 9.46
C GLN A 115 15.90 -14.57 10.46
N HIS A 116 15.54 -13.53 11.19
CA HIS A 116 14.21 -13.43 11.79
C HIS A 116 13.15 -13.27 10.71
N THR A 117 11.96 -13.84 10.94
CA THR A 117 10.85 -13.73 10.01
C THR A 117 9.62 -13.18 10.71
N LEU A 118 9.02 -12.16 10.12
CA LEU A 118 7.80 -11.53 10.59
C LEU A 118 6.73 -11.68 9.50
N ALA A 119 5.55 -12.18 9.86
CA ALA A 119 4.44 -12.33 8.92
C ALA A 119 3.30 -11.36 9.23
N VAL A 120 2.87 -10.62 8.20
CA VAL A 120 1.58 -9.90 8.22
C VAL A 120 0.58 -10.76 7.48
N VAL A 121 -0.36 -11.37 8.22
CA VAL A 121 -1.33 -12.33 7.67
C VAL A 121 -2.73 -12.11 8.23
N ASN A 122 -3.75 -12.49 7.45
CA ASN A 122 -5.14 -12.43 7.91
C ASN A 122 -5.63 -13.76 8.54
N VAL A 123 -4.91 -14.85 8.28
CA VAL A 123 -5.23 -16.19 8.83
C VAL A 123 -4.12 -16.62 9.79
N PRO A 124 -4.29 -16.44 11.11
CA PRO A 124 -3.22 -16.72 12.09
C PRO A 124 -2.87 -18.20 12.22
N THR A 125 -3.72 -19.09 11.72
CA THR A 125 -3.50 -20.55 11.71
C THR A 125 -2.86 -21.06 10.42
N SER A 126 -2.51 -20.16 9.49
CA SER A 126 -1.90 -20.50 8.20
C SER A 126 -0.48 -21.03 8.32
N THR A 127 0.01 -21.65 7.25
CA THR A 127 1.36 -22.20 7.22
C THR A 127 2.43 -21.11 7.38
N ILE A 128 2.28 -19.95 6.72
CA ILE A 128 3.20 -18.81 6.88
C ILE A 128 3.20 -18.33 8.34
N ALA A 129 2.03 -18.22 8.98
CA ALA A 129 1.95 -17.82 10.38
C ALA A 129 2.67 -18.80 11.31
N ARG A 130 2.42 -20.10 11.15
CA ARG A 130 3.06 -21.13 12.00
C ARG A 130 4.57 -21.23 11.82
N GLU A 131 5.08 -20.94 10.62
CA GLU A 131 6.50 -21.05 10.32
C GLU A 131 7.28 -19.75 10.58
N SER A 132 6.61 -18.61 10.76
CA SER A 132 7.26 -17.32 11.06
C SER A 132 7.73 -17.23 12.51
N SER A 133 8.75 -16.41 12.74
CA SER A 133 9.28 -16.15 14.11
C SER A 133 8.33 -15.27 14.92
N ALA A 134 7.57 -14.40 14.27
CA ALA A 134 6.51 -13.59 14.86
C ALA A 134 5.40 -13.34 13.81
N VAL A 135 4.19 -13.04 14.29
CA VAL A 135 3.00 -12.84 13.45
C VAL A 135 2.30 -11.55 13.85
N MET A 136 1.99 -10.73 12.87
CA MET A 136 1.15 -9.54 13.00
C MET A 136 -0.17 -9.78 12.26
N PRO A 137 -1.25 -10.16 12.96
CA PRO A 137 -2.52 -10.45 12.32
C PRO A 137 -3.19 -9.18 11.80
N THR A 138 -3.79 -9.27 10.62
CA THR A 138 -4.83 -8.34 10.19
C THR A 138 -6.19 -8.86 10.64
N PHE A 139 -7.17 -7.98 10.78
CA PHE A 139 -8.52 -8.36 11.23
C PHE A 139 -9.55 -8.09 10.11
N ALA A 140 -9.15 -8.34 8.87
CA ALA A 140 -10.01 -8.13 7.69
C ALA A 140 -11.20 -9.12 7.62
N GLY A 141 -11.15 -10.23 8.36
CA GLY A 141 -12.11 -11.32 8.22
C GLY A 141 -11.98 -12.03 6.86
N PRO A 142 -12.92 -12.94 6.52
CA PRO A 142 -12.89 -13.64 5.25
C PRO A 142 -13.04 -12.68 4.06
N GLU A 143 -12.17 -12.80 3.06
CA GLU A 143 -12.23 -12.08 1.78
C GLU A 143 -12.40 -13.12 0.67
N ILE A 144 -13.54 -13.05 -0.05
CA ILE A 144 -13.95 -14.04 -1.04
C ILE A 144 -13.83 -13.47 -2.47
N GLY A 145 -13.89 -12.14 -2.59
CA GLY A 145 -13.71 -11.45 -3.86
C GLY A 145 -12.37 -11.79 -4.50
N VAL A 146 -12.35 -12.00 -5.82
CA VAL A 146 -11.12 -12.32 -6.56
C VAL A 146 -10.08 -11.19 -6.41
N ALA A 147 -10.53 -9.95 -6.55
CA ALA A 147 -9.68 -8.78 -6.32
C ALA A 147 -9.71 -8.38 -4.85
N SER A 148 -8.57 -8.41 -4.20
CA SER A 148 -8.41 -8.01 -2.79
C SER A 148 -8.72 -6.53 -2.59
N THR A 149 -9.43 -6.21 -1.52
CA THR A 149 -9.82 -4.84 -1.15
C THR A 149 -9.56 -4.57 0.33
N LYS A 150 -10.40 -5.10 1.22
CA LYS A 150 -10.29 -4.87 2.66
C LYS A 150 -9.02 -5.46 3.30
N ALA A 151 -8.52 -6.57 2.76
CA ALA A 151 -7.27 -7.15 3.23
C ALA A 151 -6.09 -6.21 2.95
N PHE A 152 -6.05 -5.55 1.79
CA PHE A 152 -5.04 -4.54 1.46
C PHE A 152 -5.05 -3.38 2.47
N SER A 153 -6.22 -2.81 2.75
CA SER A 153 -6.37 -1.71 3.71
C SER A 153 -5.92 -2.11 5.12
N CYS A 154 -6.25 -3.33 5.56
CA CYS A 154 -5.78 -3.86 6.84
C CYS A 154 -4.27 -4.13 6.85
N GLN A 155 -3.70 -4.62 5.74
CA GLN A 155 -2.24 -4.78 5.61
C GLN A 155 -1.52 -3.44 5.72
N LEU A 156 -2.00 -2.40 5.04
CA LEU A 156 -1.45 -1.04 5.17
C LEU A 156 -1.51 -0.54 6.61
N THR A 157 -2.62 -0.78 7.31
CA THR A 157 -2.80 -0.41 8.72
C THR A 157 -1.73 -1.06 9.61
N VAL A 158 -1.53 -2.37 9.50
CA VAL A 158 -0.54 -3.10 10.29
C VAL A 158 0.89 -2.65 9.95
N LEU A 159 1.18 -2.48 8.66
CA LEU A 159 2.50 -2.07 8.19
C LEU A 159 2.88 -0.66 8.67
N LEU A 160 1.92 0.27 8.72
CA LEU A 160 2.16 1.59 9.28
C LEU A 160 2.39 1.54 10.80
N CYS A 161 1.61 0.73 11.53
CA CYS A 161 1.83 0.50 12.96
C CYS A 161 3.24 -0.09 13.22
N LEU A 162 3.68 -1.04 12.40
CA LEU A 162 5.04 -1.59 12.48
C LEU A 162 6.11 -0.54 12.21
N ALA A 163 5.92 0.33 11.22
CA ALA A 163 6.87 1.40 10.91
C ALA A 163 6.97 2.43 12.03
N LEU A 164 5.85 2.77 12.70
CA LEU A 164 5.83 3.65 13.88
C LEU A 164 6.57 3.00 15.06
N ALA A 165 6.28 1.73 15.35
CA ALA A 165 6.96 0.99 16.41
C ALA A 165 8.47 0.90 16.15
N ALA A 166 8.88 0.65 14.90
CA ALA A 166 10.27 0.63 14.49
C ALA A 166 10.93 2.01 14.66
N GLY A 167 10.26 3.09 14.26
CA GLY A 167 10.76 4.46 14.41
C GLY A 167 11.00 4.85 15.84
N ARG A 168 10.05 4.51 16.74
CA ARG A 168 10.19 4.69 18.18
C ARG A 168 11.35 3.85 18.75
N ALA A 169 11.43 2.57 18.42
CA ALA A 169 12.50 1.69 18.91
C ALA A 169 13.89 2.17 18.47
N ARG A 170 14.01 2.76 17.29
CA ARG A 170 15.27 3.33 16.76
C ARG A 170 15.57 4.73 17.27
N GLY A 171 14.68 5.32 18.07
CA GLY A 171 14.86 6.68 18.63
C GLY A 171 14.81 7.80 17.59
N VAL A 172 14.22 7.57 16.42
CA VAL A 172 14.12 8.56 15.33
C VAL A 172 12.71 9.13 15.18
N LEU A 173 11.73 8.56 15.86
CA LEU A 173 10.37 9.04 15.95
C LEU A 173 10.07 9.37 17.44
N ASP A 174 9.81 10.63 17.71
CA ASP A 174 9.44 11.07 19.07
C ASP A 174 7.94 10.81 19.34
N ALA A 175 7.56 10.95 20.63
CA ALA A 175 6.20 10.64 21.07
C ALA A 175 5.16 11.61 20.52
N GLU A 176 5.51 12.87 20.24
CA GLU A 176 4.59 13.87 19.69
C GLU A 176 4.23 13.55 18.23
N HIS A 177 5.25 13.25 17.42
CA HIS A 177 5.03 12.86 16.02
C HIS A 177 4.31 11.51 15.93
N GLU A 178 4.65 10.51 16.78
CA GLU A 178 3.92 9.25 16.81
C GLU A 178 2.44 9.48 17.14
N ARG A 179 2.13 10.28 18.16
CA ARG A 179 0.77 10.62 18.55
C ARG A 179 0.01 11.28 17.41
N ALA A 180 0.61 12.25 16.73
CA ALA A 180 -0.05 12.95 15.61
C ALA A 180 -0.44 11.99 14.48
N ILE A 181 0.42 11.00 14.17
CA ILE A 181 0.11 9.97 13.16
C ILE A 181 -0.96 9.00 13.66
N VAL A 182 -0.91 8.59 14.93
CA VAL A 182 -1.92 7.73 15.55
C VAL A 182 -3.28 8.42 15.56
N ASP A 183 -3.36 9.70 15.92
CA ASP A 183 -4.60 10.48 15.89
C ASP A 183 -5.18 10.54 14.47
N ALA A 184 -4.34 10.74 13.46
CA ALA A 184 -4.76 10.68 12.05
C ALA A 184 -5.26 9.27 11.66
N LEU A 185 -4.59 8.20 12.09
CA LEU A 185 -5.00 6.82 11.82
C LEU A 185 -6.38 6.50 12.42
N ILE A 186 -6.67 6.98 13.63
CA ILE A 186 -7.97 6.77 14.29
C ILE A 186 -9.11 7.40 13.48
N THR A 187 -8.84 8.46 12.71
CA THR A 187 -9.84 9.10 11.84
C THR A 187 -10.05 8.37 10.51
N ALA A 188 -9.09 7.53 10.09
CA ALA A 188 -9.10 6.88 8.78
C ALA A 188 -10.38 6.08 8.48
N PRO A 189 -10.95 5.25 9.40
CA PRO A 189 -12.21 4.56 9.14
C PRO A 189 -13.37 5.49 8.81
N GLY A 190 -13.47 6.63 9.49
CA GLY A 190 -14.49 7.64 9.19
C GLY A 190 -14.31 8.27 7.81
N LEU A 191 -13.08 8.60 7.43
CA LEU A 191 -12.76 9.13 6.10
C LEU A 191 -13.00 8.10 4.99
N MET A 192 -12.75 6.82 5.24
CA MET A 192 -13.07 5.74 4.31
C MET A 192 -14.59 5.64 4.10
N ALA A 193 -15.38 5.73 5.17
CA ALA A 193 -16.85 5.73 5.07
C ALA A 193 -17.37 6.93 4.26
N GLU A 194 -16.75 8.11 4.39
CA GLU A 194 -17.09 9.27 3.56
C GLU A 194 -16.70 9.05 2.09
N ALA A 195 -15.52 8.48 1.82
CA ALA A 195 -15.08 8.20 0.44
C ALA A 195 -16.02 7.20 -0.27
N ILE A 196 -16.54 6.20 0.43
CA ILE A 196 -17.49 5.22 -0.13
C ILE A 196 -18.79 5.90 -0.60
N LYS A 197 -19.21 7.01 0.01
CA LYS A 197 -20.42 7.76 -0.42
C LYS A 197 -20.30 8.35 -1.84
N MET A 198 -19.09 8.41 -2.39
CA MET A 198 -18.87 8.84 -3.77
C MET A 198 -19.20 7.77 -4.82
N GLU A 199 -19.79 6.64 -4.44
CA GLU A 199 -20.05 5.48 -5.31
C GLU A 199 -20.76 5.87 -6.59
N ALA A 200 -21.80 6.72 -6.54
CA ALA A 200 -22.55 7.15 -7.72
C ALA A 200 -21.69 8.00 -8.70
N GLU A 201 -20.79 8.84 -8.18
CA GLU A 201 -19.85 9.63 -9.00
C GLU A 201 -18.83 8.71 -9.67
N VAL A 202 -18.27 7.76 -8.91
CA VAL A 202 -17.32 6.76 -9.41
C VAL A 202 -17.97 5.84 -10.44
N GLU A 203 -19.24 5.46 -10.26
CA GLU A 203 -19.99 4.68 -11.25
C GLU A 203 -20.10 5.44 -12.59
N GLY A 204 -20.37 6.74 -12.55
CA GLY A 204 -20.41 7.58 -13.75
C GLY A 204 -19.07 7.58 -14.50
N LEU A 205 -17.96 7.74 -13.78
CA LEU A 205 -16.60 7.68 -14.35
C LEU A 205 -16.25 6.29 -14.87
N SER A 206 -16.64 5.24 -14.17
CA SER A 206 -16.39 3.85 -14.56
C SER A 206 -17.05 3.50 -15.88
N ARG A 207 -18.25 4.03 -16.18
CA ARG A 207 -18.92 3.86 -17.48
C ARG A 207 -18.16 4.53 -18.63
N GLU A 208 -17.42 5.60 -18.37
CA GLU A 208 -16.53 6.22 -19.37
C GLU A 208 -15.25 5.40 -19.55
N ILE A 209 -14.63 4.95 -18.45
CA ILE A 209 -13.42 4.13 -18.46
C ILE A 209 -13.67 2.80 -19.16
N ALA A 210 -14.85 2.19 -18.98
CA ALA A 210 -15.22 0.90 -19.59
C ALA A 210 -15.21 0.91 -21.14
N LYS A 211 -15.14 2.08 -21.77
CA LYS A 211 -15.01 2.24 -23.23
C LYS A 211 -13.57 2.27 -23.70
N ALA A 212 -12.61 2.42 -22.79
CA ALA A 212 -11.20 2.47 -23.10
C ALA A 212 -10.60 1.06 -23.25
N ARG A 213 -9.58 0.93 -24.08
CA ARG A 213 -8.78 -0.29 -24.20
C ARG A 213 -7.63 -0.30 -23.21
N ASP A 214 -7.08 0.88 -22.94
CA ASP A 214 -5.89 1.11 -22.12
C ASP A 214 -6.18 2.23 -21.15
N VAL A 215 -5.68 2.11 -19.91
CA VAL A 215 -5.78 3.11 -18.85
C VAL A 215 -4.44 3.25 -18.14
N LEU A 216 -3.97 4.47 -17.97
CA LEU A 216 -2.74 4.72 -17.21
C LEU A 216 -3.07 5.25 -15.81
N TYR A 217 -2.28 4.81 -14.84
CA TYR A 217 -2.33 5.30 -13.48
C TYR A 217 -1.01 5.98 -13.11
N LEU A 218 -1.07 7.17 -12.54
CA LEU A 218 0.10 7.93 -12.13
C LEU A 218 0.05 8.27 -10.64
N GLY A 219 1.21 8.18 -9.99
CA GLY A 219 1.39 8.60 -8.61
C GLY A 219 2.83 8.94 -8.29
N ARG A 220 3.06 9.65 -7.17
CA ARG A 220 4.39 9.93 -6.62
C ARG A 220 4.45 9.56 -5.14
N GLY A 221 5.65 9.26 -4.62
CA GLY A 221 5.81 8.84 -3.24
C GLY A 221 4.94 7.62 -2.95
N THR A 222 4.21 7.62 -1.84
CA THR A 222 3.28 6.54 -1.48
C THR A 222 2.10 6.40 -2.46
N SER A 223 1.78 7.43 -3.24
CA SER A 223 0.75 7.35 -4.28
C SER A 223 1.19 6.54 -5.50
N TYR A 224 2.49 6.31 -5.71
CA TYR A 224 2.97 5.45 -6.81
C TYR A 224 2.56 3.97 -6.62
N PRO A 225 2.86 3.30 -5.49
CA PRO A 225 2.33 1.96 -5.27
C PRO A 225 0.80 1.89 -5.25
N MET A 226 0.10 2.96 -4.84
CA MET A 226 -1.36 3.02 -4.94
C MET A 226 -1.83 3.07 -6.40
N ALA A 227 -1.09 3.74 -7.29
CA ALA A 227 -1.35 3.72 -8.73
C ALA A 227 -1.15 2.32 -9.33
N LEU A 228 -0.11 1.60 -8.90
CA LEU A 228 0.11 0.20 -9.29
C LEU A 228 -1.03 -0.71 -8.84
N GLU A 229 -1.49 -0.56 -7.60
CA GLU A 229 -2.63 -1.33 -7.05
C GLU A 229 -3.92 -1.00 -7.79
N GLY A 230 -4.21 0.28 -8.07
CA GLY A 230 -5.37 0.69 -8.85
C GLY A 230 -5.37 0.09 -10.27
N ALA A 231 -4.23 0.08 -10.94
CA ALA A 231 -4.06 -0.55 -12.24
C ALA A 231 -4.26 -2.08 -12.16
N LEU A 232 -3.76 -2.73 -11.11
CA LEU A 232 -4.00 -4.16 -10.88
C LEU A 232 -5.49 -4.44 -10.69
N LYS A 233 -6.18 -3.68 -9.85
CA LYS A 233 -7.63 -3.86 -9.60
C LYS A 233 -8.44 -3.69 -10.89
N LEU A 234 -8.13 -2.68 -11.71
CA LEU A 234 -8.83 -2.49 -12.98
C LEU A 234 -8.63 -3.69 -13.91
N LYS A 235 -7.42 -4.21 -14.05
CA LYS A 235 -7.14 -5.41 -14.87
C LYS A 235 -7.92 -6.63 -14.39
N GLU A 236 -7.93 -6.88 -13.09
CA GLU A 236 -8.55 -8.08 -12.50
C GLU A 236 -10.07 -8.13 -12.73
N ILE A 237 -10.74 -6.98 -12.70
CA ILE A 237 -12.21 -6.93 -12.71
C ILE A 237 -12.82 -6.55 -14.06
N SER A 238 -12.05 -5.89 -14.94
CA SER A 238 -12.61 -5.36 -16.21
C SER A 238 -11.94 -5.92 -17.45
N TYR A 239 -10.78 -6.57 -17.31
CA TYR A 239 -9.92 -7.02 -18.42
C TYR A 239 -9.38 -5.87 -19.30
N ILE A 240 -9.55 -4.62 -18.88
CA ILE A 240 -8.93 -3.46 -19.52
C ILE A 240 -7.43 -3.48 -19.20
N HIS A 241 -6.60 -3.27 -20.23
CA HIS A 241 -5.17 -3.12 -19.98
C HIS A 241 -4.90 -1.85 -19.17
N ALA A 242 -4.29 -1.99 -18.02
CA ALA A 242 -4.00 -0.87 -17.14
C ALA A 242 -2.59 -0.96 -16.57
N GLU A 243 -1.87 0.16 -16.58
CA GLU A 243 -0.50 0.24 -16.07
C GLU A 243 -0.34 1.41 -15.12
N GLY A 244 0.42 1.18 -14.04
CA GLY A 244 0.79 2.21 -13.08
C GLY A 244 2.24 2.67 -13.28
N TYR A 245 2.47 3.98 -13.21
CA TYR A 245 3.80 4.55 -13.34
C TYR A 245 4.09 5.55 -12.22
N ALA A 246 5.36 5.62 -11.82
CA ALA A 246 5.83 6.79 -11.11
C ALA A 246 5.68 8.01 -12.02
N ALA A 247 4.94 9.03 -11.58
CA ALA A 247 4.58 10.15 -12.46
C ALA A 247 5.80 10.86 -13.07
N GLY A 248 6.96 10.82 -12.39
CA GLY A 248 8.21 11.35 -12.91
C GLY A 248 8.76 10.59 -14.11
N GLU A 249 8.46 9.29 -14.21
CA GLU A 249 8.91 8.42 -15.30
C GLU A 249 8.07 8.59 -16.58
N LEU A 250 6.98 9.36 -16.52
CA LEU A 250 6.13 9.61 -17.67
C LEU A 250 6.92 10.04 -18.92
N LYS A 251 7.91 10.91 -18.76
CA LYS A 251 8.74 11.43 -19.85
C LYS A 251 9.70 10.40 -20.46
N HIS A 252 9.96 9.32 -19.77
CA HIS A 252 10.94 8.29 -20.14
C HIS A 252 10.33 7.13 -20.93
N GLY A 253 9.24 7.38 -21.66
CA GLY A 253 8.60 6.41 -22.55
C GLY A 253 7.07 6.46 -22.49
N PRO A 254 6.43 6.28 -21.31
CA PRO A 254 4.98 6.14 -21.20
C PRO A 254 4.18 7.30 -21.79
N ILE A 255 4.74 8.50 -21.86
CA ILE A 255 4.12 9.67 -22.49
C ILE A 255 3.74 9.45 -23.96
N ALA A 256 4.41 8.51 -24.64
CA ALA A 256 4.11 8.15 -26.02
C ALA A 256 2.76 7.43 -26.18
N LEU A 257 2.25 6.84 -25.09
CA LEU A 257 0.97 6.13 -25.06
C LEU A 257 -0.23 7.06 -24.87
N ILE A 258 0.02 8.34 -24.58
CA ILE A 258 -1.04 9.30 -24.22
C ILE A 258 -1.60 9.96 -25.47
N ASP A 259 -2.88 9.80 -25.65
CA ASP A 259 -3.73 10.50 -26.61
C ASP A 259 -5.14 10.73 -26.03
N GLU A 260 -6.07 11.21 -26.84
CA GLU A 260 -7.45 11.51 -26.43
C GLU A 260 -8.27 10.25 -26.04
N SER A 261 -7.84 9.07 -26.47
CA SER A 261 -8.53 7.79 -26.22
C SER A 261 -8.12 7.13 -24.89
N VAL A 262 -6.95 7.49 -24.34
CA VAL A 262 -6.39 6.87 -23.13
C VAL A 262 -6.71 7.70 -21.88
N PRO A 263 -7.61 7.23 -20.99
CA PRO A 263 -7.80 7.86 -19.69
C PRO A 263 -6.54 7.74 -18.81
N VAL A 264 -6.21 8.80 -18.10
CA VAL A 264 -5.08 8.83 -17.15
C VAL A 264 -5.60 9.16 -15.76
N ILE A 265 -5.56 8.17 -14.88
CA ILE A 265 -5.96 8.32 -13.47
C ILE A 265 -4.73 8.78 -12.68
N VAL A 266 -4.83 9.93 -12.03
CA VAL A 266 -3.72 10.52 -11.28
C VAL A 266 -4.07 10.57 -9.81
N ILE A 267 -3.28 9.90 -8.97
CA ILE A 267 -3.42 9.93 -7.51
C ILE A 267 -2.51 11.03 -6.98
N ALA A 268 -3.12 12.14 -6.54
CA ALA A 268 -2.40 13.33 -6.11
C ALA A 268 -3.07 13.99 -4.89
N PRO A 269 -2.88 13.47 -3.68
CA PRO A 269 -3.23 14.19 -2.46
C PRO A 269 -2.41 15.48 -2.36
N HIS A 270 -2.95 16.49 -1.68
CA HIS A 270 -2.27 17.76 -1.46
C HIS A 270 -1.19 17.62 -0.38
N ASP A 271 -0.04 17.14 -0.78
CA ASP A 271 1.15 16.91 0.04
C ASP A 271 2.35 17.75 -0.45
N ALA A 272 3.53 17.54 0.14
CA ALA A 272 4.76 18.27 -0.21
C ALA A 272 5.22 18.08 -1.68
N ILE A 273 4.75 17.03 -2.37
CA ILE A 273 5.12 16.71 -3.75
C ILE A 273 3.97 16.93 -4.73
N PHE A 274 2.83 17.47 -4.27
CA PHE A 274 1.64 17.74 -5.08
C PHE A 274 1.95 18.54 -6.35
N GLU A 275 2.68 19.66 -6.24
CA GLU A 275 3.03 20.51 -7.40
C GLU A 275 3.88 19.78 -8.45
N LYS A 276 4.68 18.80 -8.03
CA LYS A 276 5.45 17.96 -8.97
C LYS A 276 4.52 17.03 -9.75
N THR A 277 3.48 16.48 -9.08
CA THR A 277 2.47 15.67 -9.75
C THR A 277 1.61 16.51 -10.68
N VAL A 278 1.22 17.74 -10.28
CA VAL A 278 0.51 18.70 -11.15
C VAL A 278 1.29 18.99 -12.43
N SER A 279 2.62 19.17 -12.35
CA SER A 279 3.45 19.36 -13.54
C SER A 279 3.33 18.18 -14.53
N ASN A 280 3.29 16.92 -14.02
CA ASN A 280 3.08 15.76 -14.89
C ASN A 280 1.66 15.72 -15.47
N MET A 281 0.65 16.15 -14.70
CA MET A 281 -0.71 16.27 -15.23
C MET A 281 -0.79 17.27 -16.39
N GLN A 282 -0.06 18.38 -16.32
CA GLN A 282 0.02 19.36 -17.41
C GLN A 282 0.63 18.76 -18.68
N GLU A 283 1.61 17.86 -18.54
CA GLU A 283 2.22 17.13 -19.66
C GLU A 283 1.24 16.18 -20.32
N VAL A 284 0.44 15.46 -19.52
CA VAL A 284 -0.66 14.60 -20.00
C VAL A 284 -1.68 15.45 -20.77
N ALA A 285 -2.11 16.58 -20.19
CA ALA A 285 -3.09 17.48 -20.80
C ALA A 285 -2.60 18.09 -22.11
N ALA A 286 -1.31 18.44 -22.20
CA ALA A 286 -0.69 18.98 -23.42
C ALA A 286 -0.73 18.00 -24.60
N ARG A 287 -0.86 16.68 -24.31
CA ARG A 287 -1.01 15.62 -25.30
C ARG A 287 -2.46 15.24 -25.60
N GLY A 288 -3.43 15.95 -25.03
CA GLY A 288 -4.84 15.66 -25.19
C GLY A 288 -5.37 14.56 -24.26
N GLY A 289 -4.54 13.99 -23.37
CA GLY A 289 -4.94 12.95 -22.44
C GLY A 289 -6.08 13.37 -21.51
N ARG A 290 -7.01 12.46 -21.28
CA ARG A 290 -8.17 12.67 -20.39
C ARG A 290 -7.77 12.33 -18.95
N ILE A 291 -7.70 13.31 -18.07
CA ILE A 291 -7.27 13.13 -16.70
C ILE A 291 -8.46 12.92 -15.78
N ILE A 292 -8.36 11.92 -14.92
CA ILE A 292 -9.22 11.67 -13.76
C ILE A 292 -8.36 11.87 -12.54
N LEU A 293 -8.62 12.91 -11.76
CA LEU A 293 -7.86 13.23 -10.55
C LEU A 293 -8.50 12.59 -9.32
N VAL A 294 -7.71 11.80 -8.60
CA VAL A 294 -8.02 11.30 -7.26
C VAL A 294 -7.19 12.09 -6.26
N GLY A 295 -7.83 12.94 -5.48
CA GLY A 295 -7.16 13.83 -4.54
C GLY A 295 -8.12 14.41 -3.51
N ASP A 296 -7.63 15.32 -2.67
CA ASP A 296 -8.44 16.03 -1.68
C ASP A 296 -8.93 17.41 -2.19
N ALA A 297 -9.85 18.01 -1.43
CA ALA A 297 -10.46 19.30 -1.80
C ALA A 297 -9.44 20.45 -1.94
N ARG A 298 -8.29 20.38 -1.26
CA ARG A 298 -7.25 21.43 -1.30
C ARG A 298 -6.50 21.43 -2.62
N GLY A 299 -6.36 20.25 -3.25
CA GLY A 299 -5.75 20.11 -4.57
C GLY A 299 -6.63 20.66 -5.71
N ARG A 300 -7.87 21.04 -5.44
CA ARG A 300 -8.81 21.54 -6.42
C ARG A 300 -8.49 23.00 -6.79
N ARG A 301 -8.01 23.23 -7.98
CA ARG A 301 -7.80 24.60 -8.51
C ARG A 301 -9.11 25.14 -9.12
N PRO A 302 -9.59 26.34 -8.69
CA PRO A 302 -10.72 27.00 -9.35
C PRO A 302 -10.38 27.28 -10.83
N GLY A 303 -11.29 26.96 -11.74
CA GLY A 303 -11.15 27.26 -13.17
C GLY A 303 -10.47 26.19 -14.03
N SER A 304 -10.07 25.05 -13.50
CA SER A 304 -9.56 23.93 -14.28
C SER A 304 -10.73 23.12 -14.90
N THR A 305 -11.26 23.59 -16.05
CA THR A 305 -12.36 22.93 -16.76
C THR A 305 -11.99 21.60 -17.44
N ARG A 306 -10.72 21.19 -17.35
CA ARG A 306 -10.20 19.95 -17.95
C ARG A 306 -9.99 18.80 -16.95
N TRP A 307 -10.13 19.07 -15.65
CA TRP A 307 -9.95 18.06 -14.61
C TRP A 307 -11.32 17.56 -14.16
N ARG A 308 -11.74 16.38 -14.59
CA ARG A 308 -12.84 15.68 -13.94
C ARG A 308 -12.32 15.05 -12.63
N ARG A 309 -13.13 15.17 -11.60
CA ARG A 309 -12.89 14.58 -10.27
C ARG A 309 -12.99 13.08 -10.35
#